data_e2dc00ab99c8edc18a7978af41ab1288
#
_entry.id   e2dc00ab99c8edc18a7978af41ab1288
#
_cell.length_a   1.000
_cell.length_b   1.000
_cell.length_c   1.000
_cell.angle_alpha   90.00
_cell.angle_beta   90.00
_cell.angle_gamma   90.00
#
_symmetry.space_group_name_H-M   'P 1'
#
loop_
_entity.id
_entity.type
_entity.pdbx_description
1 polymer ?
#
loop_
_entity_poly.entity_id
_entity_poly.type
_entity_poly.pdbx_seq_one_letter_code
_entity_poly.pdbx_strand_id
1 'polypeptide(L)'
;MERPVTVVIVDGNPGTRAGLARRLMQVPGISVVAEGRDEEEAVRVVGERRPDVVVADVPRMAPDAAAFLGRIAQAAPEAGIVVLTAYLTERARSELMRAGARALRLKEIDSGALTRAIETVAGRRLGEERRTEA
;
A
#
# COMPACT_ATOMS: atom_id res chain seq x y z
N MET A 1 -14.58 1.67 19.75
CA MET A 1 -13.25 1.94 19.25
C MET A 1 -12.95 1.11 18.04
N GLU A 2 -12.49 1.74 17.00
CA GLU A 2 -12.21 1.01 15.79
C GLU A 2 -10.84 0.38 15.84
N ARG A 3 -10.72 -0.80 15.27
CA ARG A 3 -9.41 -1.40 15.11
C ARG A 3 -8.60 -0.59 14.11
N PRO A 4 -7.28 -0.59 14.22
CA PRO A 4 -6.46 0.13 13.26
C PRO A 4 -6.56 -0.47 11.86
N VAL A 5 -6.25 0.36 10.87
CA VAL A 5 -6.07 -0.12 9.50
C VAL A 5 -4.71 -0.77 9.43
N THR A 6 -4.66 -2.05 9.11
CA THR A 6 -3.39 -2.78 9.06
C THR A 6 -2.78 -2.64 7.67
N VAL A 7 -1.48 -2.39 7.64
CA VAL A 7 -0.76 -2.11 6.39
C VAL A 7 0.48 -2.99 6.31
N VAL A 8 0.70 -3.56 5.13
CA VAL A 8 1.97 -4.20 4.79
C VAL A 8 2.65 -3.31 3.75
N ILE A 9 3.93 -3.03 3.95
CA ILE A 9 4.73 -2.22 3.04
C ILE A 9 5.63 -3.15 2.23
N VAL A 10 5.61 -2.97 0.92
CA VAL A 10 6.45 -3.75 0.01
C VAL A 10 7.35 -2.82 -0.76
N ASP A 11 8.66 -2.92 -0.55
CA ASP A 11 9.63 -2.05 -1.21
C ASP A 11 11.00 -2.71 -1.13
N GLY A 12 11.65 -2.84 -2.28
CA GLY A 12 12.97 -3.47 -2.35
C GLY A 12 14.09 -2.60 -1.83
N ASN A 13 13.87 -1.29 -1.66
CA ASN A 13 14.91 -0.39 -1.18
C ASN A 13 14.78 -0.23 0.34
N PRO A 14 15.81 -0.65 1.11
CA PRO A 14 15.68 -0.62 2.58
C PRO A 14 15.46 0.78 3.15
N GLY A 15 16.12 1.79 2.59
CA GLY A 15 15.96 3.16 3.08
C GLY A 15 14.57 3.71 2.81
N THR A 16 14.09 3.51 1.60
CA THR A 16 12.74 3.94 1.23
C THR A 16 11.69 3.21 2.05
N ARG A 17 11.87 1.91 2.23
CA ARG A 17 10.94 1.09 3.00
C ARG A 17 10.88 1.56 4.45
N ALA A 18 12.04 1.77 5.08
CA ALA A 18 12.08 2.22 6.46
C ALA A 18 11.48 3.62 6.62
N GLY A 19 11.75 4.50 5.66
CA GLY A 19 11.18 5.84 5.70
C GLY A 19 9.68 5.83 5.58
N LEU A 20 9.16 5.00 4.69
CA LEU A 20 7.71 4.87 4.51
C LEU A 20 7.06 4.31 5.77
N ALA A 21 7.69 3.30 6.38
CA ALA A 21 7.18 2.73 7.63
C ALA A 21 7.11 3.79 8.72
N ARG A 22 8.17 4.60 8.86
CA ARG A 22 8.17 5.66 9.89
C ARG A 22 7.06 6.67 9.64
N ARG A 23 6.86 7.06 8.37
CA ARG A 23 5.81 8.02 8.04
C ARG A 23 4.43 7.48 8.40
N LEU A 24 4.17 6.23 8.07
CA LEU A 24 2.86 5.64 8.33
C LEU A 24 2.63 5.35 9.81
N MET A 25 3.68 5.01 10.53
CA MET A 25 3.55 4.78 11.97
C MET A 25 3.16 6.02 12.75
N GLN A 26 3.38 7.21 12.17
CA GLN A 26 3.00 8.45 12.81
C GLN A 26 1.54 8.83 12.57
N VAL A 27 0.86 8.08 11.70
CA VAL A 27 -0.54 8.37 11.39
C VAL A 27 -1.43 7.60 12.37
N PRO A 28 -2.22 8.31 13.19
CA PRO A 28 -3.13 7.62 14.12
C PRO A 28 -4.09 6.74 13.35
N GLY A 29 -4.27 5.53 13.83
CA GLY A 29 -5.19 4.59 13.21
C GLY A 29 -4.55 3.68 12.19
N ILE A 30 -3.27 3.84 11.87
CA ILE A 30 -2.55 2.93 10.99
C ILE A 30 -1.61 2.05 11.80
N SER A 31 -1.60 0.76 11.51
CA SER A 31 -0.69 -0.19 12.10
C SER A 31 0.09 -0.89 10.98
N VAL A 32 1.40 -0.65 10.91
CA VAL A 32 2.25 -1.35 9.95
C VAL A 32 2.59 -2.70 10.55
N VAL A 33 2.05 -3.77 9.98
CA VAL A 33 2.15 -5.10 10.58
C VAL A 33 3.27 -5.96 10.00
N ALA A 34 3.77 -5.61 8.82
CA ALA A 34 4.89 -6.33 8.22
C ALA A 34 5.46 -5.54 7.05
N GLU A 35 6.66 -5.94 6.63
CA GLU A 35 7.33 -5.36 5.47
C GLU A 35 7.84 -6.50 4.60
N GLY A 36 7.78 -6.30 3.28
CA GLY A 36 8.34 -7.23 2.32
C GLY A 36 9.42 -6.56 1.50
N ARG A 37 10.61 -7.16 1.43
CA ARG A 37 11.75 -6.59 0.71
C ARG A 37 11.85 -7.10 -0.71
N ASP A 38 11.18 -8.18 -1.03
CA ASP A 38 11.18 -8.74 -2.38
C ASP A 38 9.85 -9.42 -2.62
N GLU A 39 9.68 -9.92 -3.84
CA GLU A 39 8.41 -10.50 -4.24
C GLU A 39 8.02 -11.70 -3.38
N GLU A 40 8.96 -12.60 -3.12
CA GLU A 40 8.67 -13.81 -2.35
C GLU A 40 8.23 -13.47 -0.92
N GLU A 41 8.98 -12.59 -0.28
CA GLU A 41 8.64 -12.18 1.08
C GLU A 41 7.31 -11.43 1.11
N ALA A 42 7.08 -10.56 0.11
CA ALA A 42 5.84 -9.80 0.05
C ALA A 42 4.62 -10.71 -0.04
N VAL A 43 4.66 -11.69 -0.92
CA VAL A 43 3.54 -12.62 -1.07
C VAL A 43 3.32 -13.40 0.22
N ARG A 44 4.41 -13.83 0.85
CA ARG A 44 4.31 -14.60 2.09
C ARG A 44 3.70 -13.78 3.22
N VAL A 45 4.24 -12.57 3.47
CA VAL A 45 3.76 -11.78 4.62
C VAL A 45 2.34 -11.26 4.40
N VAL A 46 1.98 -10.94 3.16
CA VAL A 46 0.62 -10.52 2.85
C VAL A 46 -0.36 -11.66 3.13
N GLY A 47 0.00 -12.87 2.74
CA GLY A 47 -0.85 -14.03 2.99
C GLY A 47 -0.98 -14.36 4.46
N GLU A 48 0.12 -14.20 5.22
CA GLU A 48 0.12 -14.49 6.65
C GLU A 48 -0.61 -13.43 7.47
N ARG A 49 -0.40 -12.17 7.13
CA ARG A 49 -0.91 -11.06 7.94
C ARG A 49 -2.29 -10.58 7.55
N ARG A 50 -2.69 -10.85 6.33
CA ARG A 50 -4.00 -10.44 5.80
C ARG A 50 -4.29 -8.98 6.13
N PRO A 51 -3.48 -8.06 5.59
CA PRO A 51 -3.65 -6.64 5.90
C PRO A 51 -4.88 -6.06 5.23
N ASP A 52 -5.32 -4.92 5.74
CA ASP A 52 -6.37 -4.15 5.07
C ASP A 52 -5.83 -3.52 3.80
N VAL A 53 -4.57 -3.08 3.83
CA VAL A 53 -3.97 -2.36 2.71
C VAL A 53 -2.54 -2.83 2.51
N VAL A 54 -2.16 -2.99 1.25
CA VAL A 54 -0.76 -3.21 0.87
C VAL A 54 -0.27 -1.96 0.15
N VAL A 55 0.81 -1.36 0.63
CA VAL A 55 1.44 -0.25 -0.05
C VAL A 55 2.68 -0.80 -0.73
N ALA A 56 2.65 -0.86 -2.05
CA ALA A 56 3.68 -1.53 -2.83
C ALA A 56 4.41 -0.57 -3.74
N ASP A 57 5.74 -0.54 -3.60
CA ASP A 57 6.59 0.15 -4.55
C ASP A 57 6.84 -0.82 -5.71
N VAL A 58 6.42 -0.40 -6.90
CA VAL A 58 6.60 -1.22 -8.09
C VAL A 58 7.75 -0.65 -8.90
N PRO A 59 8.79 -1.45 -9.15
CA PRO A 59 9.91 -0.97 -9.94
C PRO A 59 9.44 -0.51 -11.32
N ARG A 60 9.93 0.63 -11.71
CA ARG A 60 9.53 1.29 -12.94
C ARG A 60 9.73 0.43 -14.18
N MET A 61 10.74 -0.42 -14.17
CA MET A 61 11.09 -1.23 -15.33
C MET A 61 10.72 -2.70 -15.17
N ALA A 62 9.84 -3.01 -14.25
CA ALA A 62 9.47 -4.40 -14.05
C ALA A 62 8.44 -4.82 -15.08
N PRO A 63 8.80 -5.64 -16.07
CA PRO A 63 7.80 -6.15 -17.01
C PRO A 63 6.78 -7.04 -16.30
N ASP A 64 7.14 -7.52 -15.11
CA ASP A 64 6.30 -8.43 -14.37
C ASP A 64 5.53 -7.76 -13.23
N ALA A 65 5.43 -6.43 -13.25
CA ALA A 65 4.72 -5.72 -12.19
C ALA A 65 3.27 -6.19 -12.07
N ALA A 66 2.60 -6.38 -13.20
CA ALA A 66 1.21 -6.85 -13.18
C ALA A 66 1.11 -8.27 -12.61
N ALA A 67 2.06 -9.14 -12.96
CA ALA A 67 2.07 -10.49 -12.43
C ALA A 67 2.32 -10.49 -10.93
N PHE A 68 3.22 -9.62 -10.46
CA PHE A 68 3.49 -9.48 -9.04
C PHE A 68 2.24 -9.01 -8.29
N LEU A 69 1.55 -7.99 -8.81
CA LEU A 69 0.32 -7.52 -8.17
C LEU A 69 -0.75 -8.59 -8.16
N GLY A 70 -0.82 -9.39 -9.22
CA GLY A 70 -1.75 -10.51 -9.25
C GLY A 70 -1.48 -11.53 -8.16
N ARG A 71 -0.20 -11.80 -7.88
CA ARG A 71 0.17 -12.71 -6.80
C ARG A 71 -0.22 -12.15 -5.43
N ILE A 72 -0.01 -10.85 -5.23
CA ILE A 72 -0.43 -10.19 -3.99
C ILE A 72 -1.95 -10.27 -3.83
N ALA A 73 -2.68 -9.98 -4.91
CA ALA A 73 -4.14 -10.03 -4.87
C ALA A 73 -4.66 -11.43 -4.56
N GLN A 74 -3.99 -12.46 -5.08
CA GLN A 74 -4.37 -13.83 -4.78
C GLN A 74 -4.07 -14.21 -3.34
N ALA A 75 -2.96 -13.70 -2.80
CA ALA A 75 -2.57 -14.02 -1.44
C ALA A 75 -3.49 -13.36 -0.41
N ALA A 76 -4.03 -12.20 -0.72
CA ALA A 76 -4.93 -11.48 0.16
C ALA A 76 -6.01 -10.78 -0.66
N PRO A 77 -7.04 -11.52 -1.10
CA PRO A 77 -8.06 -10.95 -2.00
C PRO A 77 -8.81 -9.75 -1.42
N GLU A 78 -8.86 -9.65 -0.10
CA GLU A 78 -9.60 -8.56 0.55
C GLU A 78 -8.76 -7.32 0.79
N ALA A 79 -7.45 -7.41 0.59
CA ALA A 79 -6.58 -6.26 0.81
C ALA A 79 -6.68 -5.30 -0.37
N GLY A 80 -6.74 -4.00 -0.07
CA GLY A 80 -6.64 -3.00 -1.12
C GLY A 80 -5.17 -2.70 -1.38
N ILE A 81 -4.80 -2.59 -2.65
CA ILE A 81 -3.41 -2.36 -3.02
C ILE A 81 -3.24 -0.93 -3.49
N VAL A 82 -2.38 -0.19 -2.79
CA VAL A 82 -1.94 1.15 -3.20
C VAL A 82 -0.55 0.99 -3.81
N VAL A 83 -0.41 1.34 -5.07
CA VAL A 83 0.87 1.24 -5.76
C VAL A 83 1.56 2.59 -5.78
N LEU A 84 2.81 2.61 -5.36
CA LEU A 84 3.66 3.79 -5.48
C LEU A 84 4.62 3.55 -6.63
N THR A 85 4.71 4.50 -7.54
CA THR A 85 5.54 4.36 -8.72
C THR A 85 6.25 5.66 -9.07
N ALA A 86 7.42 5.56 -9.68
CA ALA A 86 8.14 6.74 -10.14
C ALA A 86 7.52 7.31 -11.43
N TYR A 87 6.76 6.51 -12.15
CA TYR A 87 6.15 6.92 -13.42
C TYR A 87 4.68 6.58 -13.43
N LEU A 88 3.88 7.53 -13.90
CA LEU A 88 2.44 7.33 -13.96
C LEU A 88 1.97 7.73 -15.35
N THR A 89 2.09 6.80 -16.29
CA THR A 89 1.55 6.97 -17.64
C THR A 89 0.16 6.33 -17.70
N GLU A 90 -0.62 6.73 -18.71
CA GLU A 90 -1.93 6.13 -18.91
C GLU A 90 -1.85 4.61 -19.10
N ARG A 91 -0.84 4.17 -19.85
CA ARG A 91 -0.67 2.75 -20.11
C ARG A 91 -0.34 1.98 -18.83
N ALA A 92 0.60 2.50 -18.05
CA ALA A 92 0.97 1.86 -16.80
C ALA A 92 -0.22 1.84 -15.84
N ARG A 93 -0.97 2.95 -15.77
CA ARG A 93 -2.16 3.01 -14.93
C ARG A 93 -3.15 1.93 -15.32
N SER A 94 -3.46 1.80 -16.60
CA SER A 94 -4.42 0.79 -17.04
C SER A 94 -3.97 -0.63 -16.69
N GLU A 95 -2.71 -0.93 -16.94
CA GLU A 95 -2.17 -2.26 -16.68
C GLU A 95 -2.19 -2.59 -15.20
N LEU A 96 -1.77 -1.65 -14.35
CA LEU A 96 -1.69 -1.91 -12.93
C LEU A 96 -3.06 -1.98 -12.28
N MET A 97 -3.99 -1.14 -12.73
CA MET A 97 -5.36 -1.21 -12.20
C MET A 97 -6.02 -2.54 -12.57
N ARG A 98 -5.81 -3.02 -13.79
CA ARG A 98 -6.33 -4.35 -14.16
C ARG A 98 -5.72 -5.46 -13.35
N ALA A 99 -4.47 -5.31 -12.97
CA ALA A 99 -3.76 -6.34 -12.20
C ALA A 99 -4.19 -6.38 -10.74
N GLY A 100 -4.91 -5.35 -10.26
CA GLY A 100 -5.42 -5.37 -8.90
C GLY A 100 -5.14 -4.13 -8.08
N ALA A 101 -4.42 -3.14 -8.62
CA ALA A 101 -4.19 -1.91 -7.88
C ALA A 101 -5.50 -1.17 -7.70
N ARG A 102 -5.76 -0.68 -6.50
CA ARG A 102 -6.92 0.15 -6.19
C ARG A 102 -6.61 1.63 -6.27
N ALA A 103 -5.36 1.99 -6.08
CA ALA A 103 -4.90 3.36 -6.20
C ALA A 103 -3.47 3.35 -6.69
N LEU A 104 -3.13 4.34 -7.52
CA LEU A 104 -1.76 4.55 -7.96
C LEU A 104 -1.36 5.97 -7.61
N ARG A 105 -0.17 6.12 -7.04
CA ARG A 105 0.36 7.42 -6.65
C ARG A 105 1.84 7.48 -6.99
N LEU A 106 2.34 8.68 -7.13
CA LEU A 106 3.78 8.86 -7.35
C LEU A 106 4.52 8.65 -6.04
N LYS A 107 5.74 8.15 -6.14
CA LYS A 107 6.57 7.84 -4.96
C LYS A 107 6.82 9.05 -4.07
N GLU A 108 6.80 10.25 -4.64
CA GLU A 108 7.10 11.46 -3.89
C GLU A 108 5.87 12.07 -3.21
N ILE A 109 4.79 11.32 -3.16
CA ILE A 109 3.55 11.76 -2.54
C ILE A 109 3.79 12.13 -1.07
N ASP A 110 3.13 13.20 -0.62
CA ASP A 110 3.24 13.58 0.79
C ASP A 110 2.40 12.65 1.68
N SER A 111 2.68 12.70 2.98
CA SER A 111 2.04 11.78 3.93
C SER A 111 0.53 11.95 4.00
N GLY A 112 0.04 13.20 3.87
CA GLY A 112 -1.40 13.43 3.89
C GLY A 112 -2.11 12.81 2.71
N ALA A 113 -1.54 12.97 1.51
CA ALA A 113 -2.12 12.37 0.31
C ALA A 113 -2.05 10.84 0.35
N LEU A 114 -0.96 10.29 0.88
CA LEU A 114 -0.84 8.85 1.02
C LEU A 114 -1.87 8.32 2.02
N THR A 115 -2.05 9.02 3.14
CA THR A 115 -3.07 8.64 4.12
C THR A 115 -4.46 8.63 3.51
N ARG A 116 -4.78 9.64 2.69
CA ARG A 116 -6.09 9.69 2.03
C ARG A 116 -6.27 8.52 1.05
N ALA A 117 -5.20 8.14 0.35
CA ALA A 117 -5.29 6.98 -0.55
C ALA A 117 -5.55 5.71 0.25
N ILE A 118 -4.89 5.55 1.38
CA ILE A 118 -5.09 4.40 2.26
C ILE A 118 -6.52 4.39 2.79
N GLU A 119 -7.04 5.54 3.23
CA GLU A 119 -8.42 5.65 3.69
C GLU A 119 -9.41 5.21 2.62
N THR A 120 -9.22 5.70 1.41
CA THR A 120 -10.11 5.37 0.30
C THR A 120 -10.11 3.88 0.02
N VAL A 121 -8.93 3.29 -0.04
CA VAL A 121 -8.77 1.88 -0.37
C VAL A 121 -9.30 0.98 0.76
N ALA A 122 -9.07 1.39 2.00
CA ALA A 122 -9.55 0.64 3.16
C ALA A 122 -11.04 0.83 3.41
N GLY A 123 -11.64 1.85 2.80
CA GLY A 123 -13.05 2.15 3.04
C GLY A 123 -13.30 2.74 4.42
N ARG A 124 -12.29 3.37 5.02
CA ARG A 124 -12.39 3.94 6.36
C ARG A 124 -11.70 5.28 6.40
N ARG A 125 -12.20 6.17 7.23
CA ARG A 125 -11.59 7.46 7.46
C ARG A 125 -10.76 7.42 8.74
N LEU A 126 -9.47 7.69 8.59
CA LEU A 126 -8.58 7.76 9.73
C LEU A 126 -8.72 9.12 10.39
N GLY A 127 -8.72 9.12 11.72
CA GLY A 127 -8.88 10.36 12.46
C GLY A 127 -10.29 10.90 12.49
N GLU A 128 -11.27 10.09 12.09
CA GLU A 128 -12.67 10.50 12.08
C GLU A 128 -13.14 10.97 13.45
N GLU A 129 -12.74 10.24 14.48
CA GLU A 129 -13.12 10.59 15.85
C GLU A 129 -12.65 11.97 16.25
N ARG A 130 -11.42 12.33 15.84
CA ARG A 130 -10.89 13.65 16.17
C ARG A 130 -11.67 14.76 15.49
N ARG A 131 -12.11 14.52 14.27
CA ARG A 131 -12.91 15.50 13.55
C ARG A 131 -14.28 15.66 14.17
N THR A 132 -14.83 14.58 14.65
CA THR A 132 -16.13 14.60 15.31
C THR A 132 -16.07 15.35 16.64
N GLU A 133 -14.98 15.20 17.35
CA GLU A 133 -14.80 15.87 18.63
C GLU A 133 -14.50 17.36 18.50
N ALA A 134 -13.99 17.75 17.38
CA ALA A 134 -13.68 19.16 17.17
C ALA A 134 -14.94 19.95 16.91
#